data_376b62ec5fecba67dc1f8ef9652bca27
#
_entry.id   376b62ec5fecba67dc1f8ef9652bca27
#
_cell.length_a   1.000
_cell.length_b   1.000
_cell.length_c   1.000
_cell.angle_alpha   90.00
_cell.angle_beta   90.00
_cell.angle_gamma   90.00
#
_symmetry.space_group_name_H-M   'P 1'
#
loop_
_entity.id
_entity.type
_entity.pdbx_description
1 polymer ?
#
loop_
_entity_poly.entity_id
_entity_poly.type
_entity_poly.pdbx_seq_one_letter_code
_entity_poly.pdbx_strand_id
1 'polypeptide(L)'
;EEGAPLTVVGLLRPEGQRTCDDDAFYFKIGIPKLLSLMSFRSADAFVPGINDLVYGNEEYGVMPASEKIERGRVAVEELGRYRTAREKGDTAAITEIEAKFDRSTPQGAEFLREHFAYFGYGYLSSPEQIVPDVPLLFYSFRVMVGAGCFFILLLGVIWWLNRKDKLADKRWLLRVAVWSIPLAYLASQAGWVLAEVGRQPWAIQDLMPVGDRKSVV
;
A
#
# COMPACT_ATOMS: atom_id res chain seq x y z
N GLU A 1 -2.93 11.63 -21.67
CA GLU A 1 -3.73 11.58 -20.44
C GLU A 1 -3.01 12.28 -19.30
N GLU A 2 -3.79 12.93 -18.44
CA GLU A 2 -3.24 13.76 -17.37
C GLU A 2 -2.75 12.88 -16.23
N GLY A 3 -1.51 13.09 -15.76
CA GLY A 3 -0.96 12.40 -14.61
C GLY A 3 -1.82 12.54 -13.35
N ALA A 4 -1.74 11.57 -12.43
CA ALA A 4 -2.59 11.45 -11.26
C ALA A 4 -2.42 12.64 -10.29
N PRO A 5 -3.53 13.29 -9.84
CA PRO A 5 -3.48 14.38 -8.87
C PRO A 5 -3.24 13.85 -7.45
N LEU A 6 -2.48 14.59 -6.65
CA LEU A 6 -2.40 14.34 -5.21
C LEU A 6 -3.51 15.13 -4.49
N THR A 7 -4.49 14.45 -3.92
CA THR A 7 -5.51 15.08 -3.09
C THR A 7 -4.90 15.53 -1.76
N VAL A 8 -4.80 16.83 -1.52
CA VAL A 8 -4.24 17.39 -0.28
C VAL A 8 -5.27 17.37 0.83
N VAL A 9 -6.48 17.89 0.55
CA VAL A 9 -7.60 17.92 1.48
C VAL A 9 -8.84 17.33 0.78
N GLY A 10 -9.62 16.55 1.50
CA GLY A 10 -10.86 15.99 0.98
C GLY A 10 -11.65 15.29 2.08
N LEU A 11 -12.95 15.17 1.84
CA LEU A 11 -13.87 14.42 2.67
C LEU A 11 -14.36 13.21 1.90
N LEU A 12 -14.02 12.01 2.37
CA LEU A 12 -14.43 10.76 1.75
C LEU A 12 -15.92 10.49 2.00
N ARG A 13 -16.61 9.95 0.99
CA ARG A 13 -17.95 9.39 1.17
C ARG A 13 -17.88 8.08 1.95
N PRO A 14 -18.90 7.71 2.74
CA PRO A 14 -19.01 6.41 3.39
C PRO A 14 -18.93 5.26 2.36
N GLU A 15 -18.39 4.12 2.74
CA GLU A 15 -18.17 2.99 1.81
C GLU A 15 -19.45 2.52 1.09
N GLY A 16 -20.59 2.51 1.77
CA GLY A 16 -21.90 2.17 1.19
C GLY A 16 -22.47 3.16 0.16
N GLN A 17 -21.85 4.32 -0.02
CA GLN A 17 -22.24 5.36 -0.97
C GLN A 17 -21.22 5.55 -2.10
N ARG A 18 -20.19 4.71 -2.17
CA ARG A 18 -19.18 4.75 -3.23
C ARG A 18 -19.62 3.82 -4.35
N THR A 19 -19.88 4.36 -5.53
CA THR A 19 -20.06 3.59 -6.76
C THR A 19 -18.80 3.68 -7.61
N CYS A 20 -18.60 2.72 -8.50
CA CYS A 20 -17.41 2.68 -9.36
C CYS A 20 -17.29 3.91 -10.29
N ASP A 21 -18.42 4.54 -10.60
CA ASP A 21 -18.51 5.69 -11.51
C ASP A 21 -18.52 7.04 -10.78
N ASP A 22 -18.77 7.06 -9.46
CA ASP A 22 -18.86 8.28 -8.68
C ASP A 22 -17.52 8.65 -8.04
N ASP A 23 -17.26 9.95 -7.94
CA ASP A 23 -16.12 10.46 -7.17
C ASP A 23 -16.24 10.03 -5.69
N ALA A 24 -15.22 9.33 -5.19
CA ALA A 24 -15.17 8.85 -3.80
C ALA A 24 -15.20 9.98 -2.76
N PHE A 25 -15.27 11.24 -3.19
CA PHE A 25 -15.19 12.41 -2.34
C PHE A 25 -16.47 13.27 -2.42
N TYR A 26 -16.92 13.81 -1.29
CA TYR A 26 -17.87 14.92 -1.28
C TYR A 26 -17.22 16.22 -1.75
N PHE A 27 -15.97 16.39 -1.41
CA PHE A 27 -15.17 17.57 -1.70
C PHE A 27 -13.71 17.17 -1.73
N LYS A 28 -12.95 17.67 -2.70
CA LYS A 28 -11.50 17.45 -2.79
C LYS A 28 -10.78 18.70 -3.31
N ILE A 29 -9.66 19.00 -2.70
CA ILE A 29 -8.65 19.93 -3.23
C ILE A 29 -7.39 19.11 -3.48
N GLY A 30 -6.93 19.08 -4.72
CA GLY A 30 -5.75 18.34 -5.13
C GLY A 30 -4.81 19.21 -5.96
N ILE A 31 -3.55 18.82 -5.98
CA ILE A 31 -2.55 19.40 -6.86
C ILE A 31 -2.43 18.44 -8.06
N PRO A 32 -2.74 18.92 -9.28
CA PRO A 32 -2.69 18.07 -10.47
C PRO A 32 -1.26 17.55 -10.71
N LYS A 33 -1.15 16.31 -11.23
CA LYS A 33 0.11 15.65 -11.61
C LYS A 33 1.13 15.40 -10.47
N LEU A 34 0.88 15.88 -9.26
CA LEU A 34 1.84 15.79 -8.17
C LEU A 34 2.06 14.34 -7.71
N LEU A 35 1.02 13.49 -7.71
CA LEU A 35 1.14 12.09 -7.33
C LEU A 35 2.03 11.32 -8.33
N SER A 36 1.83 11.52 -9.63
CA SER A 36 2.69 10.93 -10.67
C SER A 36 4.12 11.39 -10.56
N LEU A 37 4.35 12.67 -10.32
CA LEU A 37 5.68 13.23 -10.17
C LEU A 37 6.41 12.66 -8.95
N MET A 38 5.72 12.50 -7.82
CA MET A 38 6.30 11.94 -6.59
C MET A 38 6.58 10.45 -6.71
N SER A 39 5.72 9.69 -7.39
CA SER A 39 5.84 8.24 -7.51
C SER A 39 6.87 7.81 -8.57
N PHE A 40 6.86 8.46 -9.73
CA PHE A 40 7.63 8.03 -10.90
C PHE A 40 8.62 9.07 -11.42
N ARG A 41 8.74 10.24 -10.78
CA ARG A 41 9.55 11.39 -11.24
C ARG A 41 9.17 11.86 -12.65
N SER A 42 7.96 11.56 -13.08
CA SER A 42 7.36 11.99 -14.35
C SER A 42 5.97 12.52 -14.09
N ALA A 43 5.64 13.68 -14.65
CA ALA A 43 4.36 14.34 -14.42
C ALA A 43 3.18 13.62 -15.11
N ASP A 44 3.46 12.88 -16.17
CA ASP A 44 2.46 12.22 -17.01
C ASP A 44 2.46 10.68 -16.84
N ALA A 45 3.21 10.15 -15.85
CA ALA A 45 3.22 8.72 -15.59
C ALA A 45 1.85 8.24 -15.07
N PHE A 46 1.39 7.11 -15.60
CA PHE A 46 0.19 6.44 -15.12
C PHE A 46 0.43 5.88 -13.71
N VAL A 47 -0.49 6.18 -12.80
CA VAL A 47 -0.54 5.61 -11.45
C VAL A 47 -1.80 4.77 -11.35
N PRO A 48 -1.68 3.43 -11.24
CA PRO A 48 -2.86 2.56 -11.17
C PRO A 48 -3.67 2.89 -9.93
N GLY A 49 -4.98 3.07 -10.13
CA GLY A 49 -5.94 3.27 -9.06
C GLY A 49 -6.32 1.95 -8.37
N ILE A 50 -7.06 2.04 -7.29
CA ILE A 50 -7.57 0.85 -6.57
C ILE A 50 -8.44 0.00 -7.51
N ASN A 51 -9.29 0.63 -8.33
CA ASN A 51 -10.13 -0.06 -9.28
C ASN A 51 -9.31 -0.80 -10.35
N ASP A 52 -8.24 -0.18 -10.87
CA ASP A 52 -7.34 -0.82 -11.83
C ASP A 52 -6.65 -2.05 -11.23
N LEU A 53 -6.31 -2.01 -9.94
CA LEU A 53 -5.67 -3.14 -9.23
C LEU A 53 -6.65 -4.28 -8.95
N VAL A 54 -7.92 -3.97 -8.67
CA VAL A 54 -8.96 -4.97 -8.34
C VAL A 54 -9.55 -5.57 -9.62
N TYR A 55 -9.98 -4.72 -10.57
CA TYR A 55 -10.70 -5.14 -11.77
C TYR A 55 -9.81 -5.31 -13.00
N GLY A 56 -8.56 -4.84 -12.92
CA GLY A 56 -7.64 -4.81 -14.05
C GLY A 56 -7.83 -3.58 -14.95
N ASN A 57 -6.83 -3.34 -15.79
CA ASN A 57 -6.87 -2.31 -16.81
C ASN A 57 -6.08 -2.80 -18.04
N GLU A 58 -6.79 -3.18 -19.09
CA GLU A 58 -6.18 -3.73 -20.31
C GLU A 58 -5.32 -2.70 -21.04
N GLU A 59 -5.73 -1.43 -21.03
CA GLU A 59 -5.02 -0.34 -21.73
C GLU A 59 -3.59 -0.16 -21.18
N TYR A 60 -3.42 -0.34 -19.87
CA TYR A 60 -2.11 -0.20 -19.20
C TYR A 60 -1.49 -1.55 -18.81
N GLY A 61 -2.08 -2.67 -19.25
CA GLY A 61 -1.58 -4.00 -18.97
C GLY A 61 -1.62 -4.40 -17.49
N VAL A 62 -2.56 -3.83 -16.73
CA VAL A 62 -2.75 -4.16 -15.30
C VAL A 62 -3.63 -5.39 -15.19
N MET A 63 -3.05 -6.49 -14.72
CA MET A 63 -3.77 -7.76 -14.50
C MET A 63 -4.76 -7.63 -13.33
N PRO A 64 -6.03 -8.09 -13.49
CA PRO A 64 -7.01 -8.07 -12.40
C PRO A 64 -6.62 -8.96 -11.23
N ALA A 65 -7.05 -8.59 -10.04
CA ALA A 65 -6.76 -9.35 -8.83
C ALA A 65 -7.34 -10.76 -8.84
N SER A 66 -8.49 -10.96 -9.46
CA SER A 66 -9.12 -12.28 -9.64
C SER A 66 -8.18 -13.25 -10.39
N GLU A 67 -7.56 -12.81 -11.46
CA GLU A 67 -6.62 -13.62 -12.23
C GLU A 67 -5.33 -13.92 -11.44
N LYS A 68 -4.81 -12.94 -10.70
CA LYS A 68 -3.67 -13.16 -9.78
C LYS A 68 -3.99 -14.20 -8.71
N ILE A 69 -5.22 -14.19 -8.17
CA ILE A 69 -5.69 -15.18 -7.19
C ILE A 69 -5.75 -16.57 -7.82
N GLU A 70 -6.29 -16.72 -9.02
CA GLU A 70 -6.35 -18.01 -9.72
C GLU A 70 -4.96 -18.57 -10.00
N ARG A 71 -4.06 -17.74 -10.54
CA ARG A 71 -2.66 -18.14 -10.79
C ARG A 71 -1.93 -18.51 -9.49
N GLY A 72 -2.15 -17.76 -8.43
CA GLY A 72 -1.59 -18.03 -7.11
C GLY A 72 -2.11 -19.32 -6.50
N ARG A 73 -3.40 -19.66 -6.67
CA ARG A 73 -3.97 -20.92 -6.18
C ARG A 73 -3.28 -22.15 -6.78
N VAL A 74 -2.96 -22.11 -8.07
CA VAL A 74 -2.18 -23.18 -8.72
C VAL A 74 -0.84 -23.38 -8.03
N ALA A 75 -0.14 -22.30 -7.72
CA ALA A 75 1.17 -22.39 -7.04
C ALA A 75 1.04 -22.91 -5.59
N VAL A 76 0.00 -22.50 -4.87
CA VAL A 76 -0.27 -22.99 -3.49
C VAL A 76 -0.63 -24.47 -3.50
N GLU A 77 -1.43 -24.92 -4.46
CA GLU A 77 -1.81 -26.33 -4.62
C GLU A 77 -0.61 -27.20 -4.94
N GLU A 78 0.27 -26.80 -5.88
CA GLU A 78 1.48 -27.55 -6.21
C GLU A 78 2.44 -27.63 -5.02
N LEU A 79 2.57 -26.54 -4.23
CA LEU A 79 3.37 -26.60 -3.01
C LEU A 79 2.74 -27.51 -1.95
N GLY A 80 1.42 -27.55 -1.86
CA GLY A 80 0.68 -28.48 -0.99
C GLY A 80 0.94 -29.94 -1.39
N ARG A 81 0.92 -30.24 -2.71
CA ARG A 81 1.26 -31.56 -3.25
C ARG A 81 2.70 -31.95 -2.92
N TYR A 82 3.64 -31.01 -3.06
CA TYR A 82 5.04 -31.23 -2.69
C TYR A 82 5.20 -31.59 -1.22
N ARG A 83 4.56 -30.85 -0.31
CA ARG A 83 4.59 -31.14 1.15
C ARG A 83 4.05 -32.54 1.46
N THR A 84 2.91 -32.87 0.86
CA THR A 84 2.26 -34.19 1.06
C THR A 84 3.13 -35.34 0.49
N ALA A 85 3.74 -35.16 -0.69
CA ALA A 85 4.65 -36.13 -1.26
C ALA A 85 5.89 -36.34 -0.37
N ARG A 86 6.41 -35.26 0.19
CA ARG A 86 7.57 -35.30 1.12
C ARG A 86 7.23 -36.02 2.42
N GLU A 87 6.06 -35.80 2.99
CA GLU A 87 5.58 -36.49 4.19
C GLU A 87 5.38 -38.00 3.97
N LYS A 88 4.94 -38.40 2.77
CA LYS A 88 4.76 -39.79 2.36
C LYS A 88 6.05 -40.47 1.89
N GLY A 89 7.11 -39.71 1.65
CA GLY A 89 8.37 -40.23 1.12
C GLY A 89 8.30 -40.66 -0.36
N ASP A 90 7.35 -40.09 -1.12
CA ASP A 90 7.18 -40.39 -2.55
C ASP A 90 8.19 -39.60 -3.38
N THR A 91 9.33 -40.22 -3.63
CA THR A 91 10.44 -39.63 -4.37
C THR A 91 10.12 -39.34 -5.83
N ALA A 92 9.22 -40.11 -6.45
CA ALA A 92 8.85 -39.91 -7.84
C ALA A 92 8.01 -38.61 -7.99
N ALA A 93 7.00 -38.42 -7.13
CA ALA A 93 6.21 -37.20 -7.10
C ALA A 93 7.04 -35.97 -6.73
N ILE A 94 7.99 -36.09 -5.78
CA ILE A 94 8.90 -35.02 -5.41
C ILE A 94 9.72 -34.56 -6.62
N THR A 95 10.36 -35.49 -7.35
CA THR A 95 11.18 -35.18 -8.53
C THR A 95 10.37 -34.52 -9.64
N GLU A 96 9.14 -34.96 -9.87
CA GLU A 96 8.24 -34.36 -10.86
C GLU A 96 7.91 -32.90 -10.52
N ILE A 97 7.59 -32.65 -9.23
CA ILE A 97 7.25 -31.30 -8.79
C ILE A 97 8.47 -30.40 -8.78
N GLU A 98 9.62 -30.88 -8.32
CA GLU A 98 10.90 -30.13 -8.34
C GLU A 98 11.27 -29.70 -9.76
N ALA A 99 11.01 -30.51 -10.77
CA ALA A 99 11.24 -30.15 -12.17
C ALA A 99 10.38 -28.96 -12.61
N LYS A 100 9.15 -28.80 -12.05
CA LYS A 100 8.29 -27.63 -12.31
C LYS A 100 8.81 -26.34 -11.65
N PHE A 101 9.60 -26.46 -10.59
CA PHE A 101 10.20 -25.32 -9.91
C PHE A 101 11.65 -25.03 -10.35
N ASP A 102 12.18 -25.81 -11.26
CA ASP A 102 13.56 -25.65 -11.74
C ASP A 102 13.69 -24.47 -12.71
N ARG A 103 14.35 -23.41 -12.25
CA ARG A 103 14.62 -22.20 -13.06
C ARG A 103 15.52 -22.45 -14.26
N SER A 104 16.28 -23.54 -14.26
CA SER A 104 17.20 -23.87 -15.37
C SER A 104 16.45 -24.41 -16.60
N THR A 105 15.23 -24.90 -16.42
CA THR A 105 14.37 -25.37 -17.50
C THR A 105 13.45 -24.24 -18.00
N PRO A 106 13.20 -24.12 -19.32
CA PRO A 106 12.27 -23.13 -19.86
C PRO A 106 10.86 -23.24 -19.25
N GLN A 107 10.38 -24.46 -19.06
CA GLN A 107 9.06 -24.75 -18.49
C GLN A 107 8.97 -24.35 -17.01
N GLY A 108 9.99 -24.65 -16.22
CA GLY A 108 10.04 -24.26 -14.81
C GLY A 108 10.18 -22.74 -14.61
N ALA A 109 10.98 -22.10 -15.45
CA ALA A 109 11.10 -20.64 -15.44
C ALA A 109 9.77 -19.94 -15.79
N GLU A 110 9.00 -20.50 -16.74
CA GLU A 110 7.68 -20.01 -17.12
C GLU A 110 6.67 -20.20 -15.97
N PHE A 111 6.59 -21.39 -15.40
CA PHE A 111 5.73 -21.69 -14.25
C PHE A 111 5.99 -20.75 -13.06
N LEU A 112 7.25 -20.53 -12.73
CA LEU A 112 7.63 -19.62 -11.65
C LEU A 112 7.20 -18.18 -11.93
N ARG A 113 7.31 -17.72 -13.17
CA ARG A 113 6.89 -16.37 -13.57
C ARG A 113 5.38 -16.21 -13.65
N GLU A 114 4.64 -17.23 -14.11
CA GLU A 114 3.20 -17.14 -14.33
C GLU A 114 2.37 -17.46 -13.08
N HIS A 115 2.83 -18.35 -12.23
CA HIS A 115 2.08 -18.82 -11.06
C HIS A 115 2.74 -18.45 -9.74
N PHE A 116 4.02 -18.73 -9.58
CA PHE A 116 4.70 -18.53 -8.29
C PHE A 116 4.93 -17.06 -7.96
N ALA A 117 5.04 -16.19 -8.96
CA ALA A 117 5.08 -14.74 -8.75
C ALA A 117 3.82 -14.20 -8.04
N TYR A 118 2.70 -14.92 -8.13
CA TYR A 118 1.43 -14.58 -7.50
C TYR A 118 1.07 -15.50 -6.33
N PHE A 119 2.06 -16.22 -5.78
CA PHE A 119 1.85 -17.24 -4.74
C PHE A 119 1.02 -16.74 -3.56
N GLY A 120 1.34 -15.56 -3.02
CA GLY A 120 0.62 -14.97 -1.89
C GLY A 120 -0.85 -14.67 -2.17
N TYR A 121 -1.20 -14.36 -3.42
CA TYR A 121 -2.60 -14.11 -3.81
C TYR A 121 -3.46 -15.38 -3.73
N GLY A 122 -2.86 -16.57 -3.84
CA GLY A 122 -3.57 -17.84 -3.76
C GLY A 122 -4.25 -18.11 -2.41
N TYR A 123 -3.84 -17.41 -1.35
CA TYR A 123 -4.46 -17.48 -0.02
C TYR A 123 -5.64 -16.51 0.16
N LEU A 124 -5.86 -15.60 -0.79
CA LEU A 124 -6.96 -14.64 -0.70
C LEU A 124 -8.26 -15.27 -1.20
N SER A 125 -9.35 -14.96 -0.51
CA SER A 125 -10.68 -15.48 -0.83
C SER A 125 -11.40 -14.61 -1.86
N SER A 126 -11.16 -13.28 -1.85
CA SER A 126 -11.80 -12.33 -2.76
C SER A 126 -10.82 -11.23 -3.19
N PRO A 127 -11.03 -10.63 -4.38
CA PRO A 127 -10.22 -9.54 -4.90
C PRO A 127 -10.18 -8.30 -4.00
N GLU A 128 -11.28 -8.01 -3.28
CA GLU A 128 -11.41 -6.83 -2.43
C GLU A 128 -10.48 -6.90 -1.21
N GLN A 129 -10.01 -8.09 -0.83
CA GLN A 129 -9.09 -8.26 0.31
C GLN A 129 -7.73 -7.63 0.11
N ILE A 130 -7.35 -7.30 -1.13
CA ILE A 130 -6.12 -6.54 -1.39
C ILE A 130 -6.24 -5.05 -1.02
N VAL A 131 -7.46 -4.55 -0.85
CA VAL A 131 -7.68 -3.14 -0.55
C VAL A 131 -7.61 -2.92 0.96
N PRO A 132 -6.64 -2.14 1.46
CA PRO A 132 -6.57 -1.80 2.87
C PRO A 132 -7.68 -0.80 3.25
N ASP A 133 -7.80 -0.48 4.56
CA ASP A 133 -8.74 0.53 5.05
C ASP A 133 -8.39 1.93 4.50
N VAL A 134 -9.02 2.28 3.38
CA VAL A 134 -8.78 3.54 2.66
C VAL A 134 -9.06 4.78 3.51
N PRO A 135 -10.18 4.88 4.26
CA PRO A 135 -10.44 6.02 5.13
C PRO A 135 -9.35 6.24 6.17
N LEU A 136 -8.96 5.18 6.87
CA LEU A 136 -7.94 5.26 7.91
C LEU A 136 -6.60 5.74 7.34
N LEU A 137 -6.18 5.19 6.20
CA LEU A 137 -4.95 5.59 5.52
C LEU A 137 -5.01 7.03 5.04
N PHE A 138 -6.14 7.41 4.45
CA PHE A 138 -6.34 8.73 3.91
C PHE A 138 -6.22 9.82 4.98
N TYR A 139 -6.87 9.65 6.12
CA TYR A 139 -6.82 10.63 7.21
C TYR A 139 -5.50 10.60 7.98
N SER A 140 -4.94 9.42 8.24
CA SER A 140 -3.63 9.29 8.90
C SER A 140 -2.52 10.01 8.14
N PHE A 141 -2.48 9.86 6.81
CA PHE A 141 -1.53 10.58 5.96
C PHE A 141 -1.66 12.10 6.11
N ARG A 142 -2.88 12.61 6.13
CA ARG A 142 -3.13 14.07 6.23
C ARG A 142 -2.78 14.62 7.60
N VAL A 143 -3.06 13.89 8.66
CA VAL A 143 -2.64 14.26 10.01
C VAL A 143 -1.10 14.33 10.07
N MET A 144 -0.41 13.34 9.55
CA MET A 144 1.05 13.31 9.51
C MET A 144 1.63 14.49 8.73
N VAL A 145 1.17 14.69 7.48
CA VAL A 145 1.67 15.76 6.60
C VAL A 145 1.30 17.14 7.15
N GLY A 146 0.05 17.31 7.62
CA GLY A 146 -0.42 18.57 8.20
C GLY A 146 0.39 18.97 9.44
N ALA A 147 0.65 18.03 10.33
CA ALA A 147 1.51 18.26 11.49
C ALA A 147 2.95 18.58 11.07
N GLY A 148 3.49 17.89 10.06
CA GLY A 148 4.82 18.20 9.50
C GLY A 148 4.92 19.62 8.96
N CYS A 149 3.97 20.06 8.15
CA CYS A 149 3.89 21.43 7.65
C CYS A 149 3.77 22.44 8.79
N PHE A 150 2.92 22.15 9.78
CA PHE A 150 2.79 23.00 10.97
C PHE A 150 4.13 23.15 11.72
N PHE A 151 4.91 22.07 11.92
CA PHE A 151 6.22 22.15 12.58
C PHE A 151 7.22 22.96 11.78
N ILE A 152 7.26 22.82 10.45
CA ILE A 152 8.14 23.61 9.59
C ILE A 152 7.84 25.10 9.75
N LEU A 153 6.55 25.47 9.71
CA LEU A 153 6.11 26.86 9.89
C LEU A 153 6.43 27.38 11.30
N LEU A 154 6.09 26.61 12.33
CA LEU A 154 6.33 26.97 13.72
C LEU A 154 7.81 27.22 13.98
N LEU A 155 8.67 26.27 13.59
CA LEU A 155 10.12 26.38 13.78
C LEU A 155 10.72 27.49 12.92
N GLY A 156 10.22 27.71 11.72
CA GLY A 156 10.61 28.83 10.86
C GLY A 156 10.30 30.19 11.48
N VAL A 157 9.11 30.33 12.07
CA VAL A 157 8.71 31.57 12.79
C VAL A 157 9.55 31.77 14.03
N ILE A 158 9.79 30.72 14.84
CA ILE A 158 10.64 30.77 16.03
C ILE A 158 12.06 31.19 15.65
N TRP A 159 12.63 30.56 14.61
CA TRP A 159 13.97 30.89 14.12
C TRP A 159 14.09 32.35 13.65
N TRP A 160 13.09 32.83 12.90
CA TRP A 160 13.07 34.22 12.41
C TRP A 160 12.94 35.25 13.53
N LEU A 161 12.08 35.00 14.53
CA LEU A 161 11.93 35.87 15.71
C LEU A 161 13.17 35.86 16.62
N ASN A 162 13.80 34.70 16.76
CA ASN A 162 15.03 34.56 17.55
C ASN A 162 16.19 35.40 16.94
N ARG A 163 16.30 35.40 15.59
CA ARG A 163 17.30 36.27 14.91
C ARG A 163 17.05 37.75 15.10
N LYS A 164 15.86 38.16 15.49
CA LYS A 164 15.47 39.54 15.76
C LYS A 164 15.44 39.89 17.26
N ASP A 165 15.87 38.97 18.13
CA ASP A 165 15.81 39.06 19.59
C ASP A 165 14.41 39.41 20.14
N LYS A 166 13.33 39.05 19.38
CA LYS A 166 11.93 39.33 19.73
C LYS A 166 11.18 38.11 20.26
N LEU A 167 11.84 36.97 20.42
CA LEU A 167 11.21 35.73 20.80
C LEU A 167 10.67 35.77 22.24
N ALA A 168 11.42 36.38 23.17
CA ALA A 168 11.04 36.49 24.57
C ALA A 168 9.73 37.26 24.78
N ASP A 169 9.43 38.22 23.91
CA ASP A 169 8.21 39.02 23.98
C ASP A 169 6.94 38.27 23.55
N LYS A 170 7.11 37.15 22.81
CA LYS A 170 6.02 36.37 22.23
C LYS A 170 5.70 35.12 23.04
N ARG A 171 5.30 35.31 24.30
CA ARG A 171 4.94 34.21 25.22
C ARG A 171 3.90 33.23 24.69
N TRP A 172 2.95 33.69 23.84
CA TRP A 172 1.95 32.84 23.23
C TRP A 172 2.59 31.81 22.28
N LEU A 173 3.59 32.22 21.50
CA LEU A 173 4.31 31.33 20.58
C LEU A 173 5.08 30.23 21.33
N LEU A 174 5.70 30.60 22.45
CA LEU A 174 6.37 29.62 23.31
C LEU A 174 5.38 28.62 23.92
N ARG A 175 4.19 29.06 24.30
CA ARG A 175 3.11 28.13 24.72
C ARG A 175 2.69 27.19 23.60
N VAL A 176 2.50 27.70 22.38
CA VAL A 176 2.21 26.85 21.19
C VAL A 176 3.31 25.84 20.96
N ALA A 177 4.59 26.24 21.07
CA ALA A 177 5.71 25.33 20.92
C ALA A 177 5.70 24.20 21.97
N VAL A 178 5.38 24.51 23.24
CA VAL A 178 5.24 23.49 24.28
C VAL A 178 4.05 22.55 24.00
N TRP A 179 2.89 23.12 23.65
CA TRP A 179 1.70 22.32 23.33
C TRP A 179 1.81 21.52 22.02
N SER A 180 2.78 21.83 21.18
CA SER A 180 3.06 21.08 19.97
C SER A 180 3.82 19.76 20.20
N ILE A 181 4.39 19.53 21.39
CA ILE A 181 5.12 18.29 21.73
C ILE A 181 4.21 17.04 21.58
N PRO A 182 3.00 16.99 22.17
CA PRO A 182 2.08 15.87 21.96
C PRO A 182 1.69 15.67 20.48
N LEU A 183 1.61 16.76 19.71
CA LEU A 183 1.29 16.68 18.28
C LEU A 183 2.40 15.97 17.48
N ALA A 184 3.67 16.13 17.85
CA ALA A 184 4.77 15.40 17.24
C ALA A 184 4.63 13.89 17.46
N TYR A 185 4.22 13.49 18.66
CA TYR A 185 3.94 12.09 18.96
C TYR A 185 2.75 11.57 18.13
N LEU A 186 1.65 12.31 18.07
CA LEU A 186 0.50 11.94 17.26
C LEU A 186 0.84 11.82 15.76
N ALA A 187 1.66 12.73 15.24
CA ALA A 187 2.14 12.66 13.86
C ALA A 187 2.97 11.39 13.59
N SER A 188 3.83 11.02 14.53
CA SER A 188 4.61 9.78 14.45
C SER A 188 3.72 8.54 14.49
N GLN A 189 2.70 8.51 15.37
CA GLN A 189 1.74 7.40 15.44
C GLN A 189 0.90 7.30 14.15
N ALA A 190 0.45 8.43 13.60
CA ALA A 190 -0.27 8.45 12.31
C ALA A 190 0.59 7.90 11.17
N GLY A 191 1.88 8.22 11.14
CA GLY A 191 2.83 7.65 10.18
C GLY A 191 3.02 6.14 10.35
N TRP A 192 3.09 5.66 11.59
CA TRP A 192 3.15 4.23 11.86
C TRP A 192 1.89 3.49 11.43
N VAL A 193 0.71 4.01 11.76
CA VAL A 193 -0.58 3.46 11.31
C VAL A 193 -0.64 3.40 9.79
N LEU A 194 -0.21 4.47 9.11
CA LEU A 194 -0.14 4.52 7.65
C LEU A 194 0.74 3.40 7.09
N ALA A 195 1.91 3.17 7.66
CA ALA A 195 2.86 2.14 7.22
C ALA A 195 2.34 0.71 7.45
N GLU A 196 1.73 0.44 8.61
CA GLU A 196 1.23 -0.89 8.96
C GLU A 196 -0.08 -1.25 8.26
N VAL A 197 -1.06 -0.34 8.25
CA VAL A 197 -2.35 -0.58 7.59
C VAL A 197 -2.20 -0.54 6.07
N GLY A 198 -1.36 0.35 5.54
CA GLY A 198 -1.10 0.44 4.10
C GLY A 198 -0.43 -0.79 3.50
N ARG A 199 0.24 -1.58 4.33
CA ARG A 199 0.85 -2.86 3.90
C ARG A 199 -0.16 -4.01 3.85
N GLN A 200 -1.33 -3.89 4.49
CA GLN A 200 -2.33 -4.97 4.49
C GLN A 200 -2.81 -5.26 3.04
N PRO A 201 -3.10 -6.55 2.71
CA PRO A 201 -3.09 -7.73 3.58
C PRO A 201 -1.73 -8.41 3.76
N TRP A 202 -0.62 -7.81 3.30
CA TRP A 202 0.67 -8.46 3.19
C TRP A 202 1.51 -8.41 4.48
N ALA A 203 2.07 -9.54 4.87
CA ALA A 203 3.22 -9.62 5.78
C ALA A 203 4.53 -9.49 4.98
N ILE A 204 4.60 -10.16 3.83
CA ILE A 204 5.63 -10.01 2.81
C ILE A 204 4.89 -9.78 1.49
N GLN A 205 5.21 -8.68 0.81
CA GLN A 205 4.53 -8.27 -0.42
C GLN A 205 4.46 -9.43 -1.43
N ASP A 206 3.28 -9.69 -1.95
CA ASP A 206 2.94 -10.68 -2.98
C ASP A 206 3.26 -12.15 -2.62
N LEU A 207 3.90 -12.39 -1.47
CA LEU A 207 4.34 -13.73 -1.06
C LEU A 207 3.56 -14.30 0.13
N MET A 208 3.30 -13.49 1.17
CA MET A 208 2.69 -13.99 2.40
C MET A 208 1.67 -13.01 2.96
N PRO A 209 0.37 -13.35 2.92
CA PRO A 209 -0.66 -12.54 3.57
C PRO A 209 -0.64 -12.72 5.08
N VAL A 210 -1.10 -11.70 5.81
CA VAL A 210 -1.14 -11.70 7.29
C VAL A 210 -2.04 -12.80 7.85
N GLY A 211 -3.11 -13.16 7.13
CA GLY A 211 -4.06 -14.21 7.53
C GLY A 211 -3.44 -15.61 7.63
N ASP A 212 -2.42 -15.90 6.83
CA ASP A 212 -1.76 -17.21 6.79
C ASP A 212 -0.73 -17.42 7.92
N ARG A 213 -0.42 -16.39 8.68
CA ARG A 213 0.52 -16.47 9.83
C ARG A 213 0.10 -17.49 10.90
N LYS A 214 -1.17 -17.89 10.92
CA LYS A 214 -1.70 -18.88 11.88
C LYS A 214 -1.51 -20.34 11.44
N SER A 215 -1.17 -20.57 10.17
CA SER A 215 -0.99 -21.93 9.62
C SER A 215 0.48 -22.39 9.56
N VAL A 216 1.43 -21.59 10.02
CA VAL A 216 2.88 -21.87 9.97
C VAL A 216 3.45 -22.23 11.36
N VAL A 217 2.60 -22.47 12.37
CA VAL A 217 3.01 -22.95 13.70
C VAL A 217 2.56 -24.39 13.91
#